data_fc0085cbaf1b103c6ae8e1b546325bf2
#
_entry.id   fc0085cbaf1b103c6ae8e1b546325bf2
#
_cell.length_a   1.000
_cell.length_b   1.000
_cell.length_c   1.000
_cell.angle_alpha   90.00
_cell.angle_beta   90.00
_cell.angle_gamma   90.00
#
_symmetry.space_group_name_H-M   'P 1'
#
loop_
_entity.id
_entity.type
_entity.pdbx_description
1 polymer ?
#
loop_
_entity_poly.entity_id
_entity_poly.type
_entity_poly.pdbx_seq_one_letter_code
_entity_poly.pdbx_strand_id
1 'polypeptide(L)'
;MQKQHNVVAGVDMGATHIRFCLRTAEGETLHCEKKRTAEVIAPDLVSGIGEMIDEQLRRFNARCHGLVMGFPALVSKDKRTIISTPNLPLTAADLYDLADKLENTLNCPVEFSRDVNLQLSWDVVENRLTQQLVLAAYLGTGMGFAVWMNGAPWTGAHGVAGELGHIPLGDMTQHCACGNPGCLETNCSGMALRRWYEQQPRNYPLSDLFVHAENAPFVQSLLENAARAIATSINLFDPDAVILGGGVMDMPAFPPETLIAMTQKYLRRPLPYQVVRFIAASSSDFNGAQGAAILA
;
A
#
# COMPACT_ATOMS: atom_id res chain seq x y z
N MET A 1 38.38 -13.12 8.32
CA MET A 1 37.56 -12.41 7.34
C MET A 1 36.12 -12.45 7.85
N GLN A 2 35.47 -11.32 8.08
CA GLN A 2 34.02 -11.30 8.40
C GLN A 2 33.27 -11.85 7.20
N LYS A 3 32.29 -12.74 7.44
CA LYS A 3 31.43 -13.32 6.40
C LYS A 3 30.60 -12.19 5.79
N GLN A 4 30.61 -12.06 4.47
CA GLN A 4 29.77 -11.11 3.76
C GLN A 4 28.30 -11.54 3.88
N HIS A 5 27.41 -10.61 4.21
CA HIS A 5 25.97 -10.87 4.28
C HIS A 5 25.34 -10.82 2.89
N ASN A 6 24.56 -11.83 2.55
CA ASN A 6 23.68 -11.79 1.40
C ASN A 6 22.35 -11.13 1.82
N VAL A 7 21.98 -10.05 1.14
CA VAL A 7 20.79 -9.26 1.50
C VAL A 7 19.92 -8.98 0.29
N VAL A 8 18.67 -8.66 0.54
CA VAL A 8 17.72 -8.07 -0.39
C VAL A 8 17.34 -6.68 0.10
N ALA A 9 17.10 -5.79 -0.83
CA ALA A 9 16.71 -4.41 -0.57
C ALA A 9 15.22 -4.20 -0.88
N GLY A 10 14.52 -3.55 0.02
CA GLY A 10 13.15 -3.11 -0.18
C GLY A 10 13.04 -1.60 -0.05
N VAL A 11 12.43 -0.94 -1.03
CA VAL A 11 12.18 0.49 -1.03
C VAL A 11 10.70 0.76 -1.20
N ASP A 12 10.13 1.58 -0.35
CA ASP A 12 8.78 2.12 -0.48
C ASP A 12 8.86 3.62 -0.75
N MET A 13 8.51 4.02 -1.97
CA MET A 13 8.64 5.39 -2.44
C MET A 13 7.32 6.14 -2.32
N GLY A 14 7.21 6.98 -1.28
CA GLY A 14 6.10 7.92 -1.14
C GLY A 14 6.44 9.32 -1.66
N ALA A 15 5.43 10.16 -1.84
CA ALA A 15 5.61 11.54 -2.32
C ALA A 15 6.47 12.41 -1.38
N THR A 16 6.40 12.17 -0.08
CA THR A 16 7.10 12.96 0.95
C THR A 16 8.32 12.26 1.50
N HIS A 17 8.26 10.95 1.67
CA HIS A 17 9.31 10.14 2.27
C HIS A 17 9.53 8.86 1.48
N ILE A 18 10.80 8.47 1.36
CA ILE A 18 11.24 7.14 0.93
C ILE A 18 11.60 6.35 2.19
N ARG A 19 11.17 5.10 2.22
CA ARG A 19 11.53 4.14 3.26
C ARG A 19 12.33 3.02 2.62
N PHE A 20 13.35 2.59 3.29
CA PHE A 20 14.28 1.58 2.81
C PHE A 20 14.56 0.57 3.91
N CYS A 21 14.59 -0.72 3.58
CA CYS A 21 15.01 -1.80 4.47
C CYS A 21 15.97 -2.76 3.76
N LEU A 22 16.97 -3.24 4.50
CA LEU A 22 17.82 -4.38 4.13
C LEU A 22 17.43 -5.60 4.95
N ARG A 23 17.21 -6.73 4.28
CA ARG A 23 16.94 -8.01 4.94
C ARG A 23 17.92 -9.08 4.48
N THR A 24 18.29 -9.99 5.39
CA THR A 24 19.07 -11.18 5.04
C THR A 24 18.18 -12.21 4.33
N ALA A 25 18.82 -13.18 3.68
CA ALA A 25 18.12 -14.33 3.08
C ALA A 25 17.34 -15.16 4.12
N GLU A 26 17.75 -15.13 5.38
CA GLU A 26 17.08 -15.78 6.51
C GLU A 26 15.88 -14.99 7.03
N GLY A 27 15.64 -13.79 6.48
CA GLY A 27 14.50 -12.92 6.83
C GLY A 27 14.77 -11.97 8.00
N GLU A 28 16.00 -11.84 8.48
CA GLU A 28 16.37 -10.86 9.50
C GLU A 28 16.49 -9.47 8.88
N THR A 29 15.89 -8.46 9.52
CA THR A 29 16.05 -7.06 9.14
C THR A 29 17.34 -6.49 9.72
N LEU A 30 18.31 -6.18 8.86
CA LEU A 30 19.58 -5.60 9.28
C LEU A 30 19.47 -4.09 9.51
N HIS A 31 18.67 -3.40 8.68
CA HIS A 31 18.55 -1.95 8.71
C HIS A 31 17.25 -1.49 8.10
N CYS A 32 16.65 -0.44 8.68
CA CYS A 32 15.61 0.35 8.05
C CYS A 32 15.88 1.84 8.27
N GLU A 33 15.62 2.66 7.26
CA GLU A 33 15.71 4.11 7.36
C GLU A 33 14.61 4.81 6.55
N LYS A 34 14.35 6.06 6.94
CA LYS A 34 13.35 6.94 6.31
C LYS A 34 14.04 8.26 5.97
N LYS A 35 14.00 8.65 4.70
CA LYS A 35 14.55 9.93 4.20
C LYS A 35 13.45 10.72 3.51
N ARG A 36 13.65 12.02 3.37
CA ARG A 36 12.74 12.85 2.57
C ARG A 36 12.93 12.53 1.09
N THR A 37 11.84 12.31 0.36
CA THR A 37 11.87 12.02 -1.08
C THR A 37 12.67 13.07 -1.84
N ALA A 38 12.42 14.37 -1.57
CA ALA A 38 13.11 15.44 -2.23
C ALA A 38 14.64 15.43 -2.02
N GLU A 39 15.12 14.96 -0.89
CA GLU A 39 16.57 14.86 -0.62
C GLU A 39 17.21 13.72 -1.41
N VAL A 40 16.53 12.58 -1.50
CA VAL A 40 17.05 11.41 -2.22
C VAL A 40 17.07 11.62 -3.73
N ILE A 41 16.04 12.28 -4.30
CA ILE A 41 15.96 12.49 -5.75
C ILE A 41 16.67 13.78 -6.21
N ALA A 42 17.25 14.59 -5.31
CA ALA A 42 17.83 15.89 -5.65
C ALA A 42 18.95 15.82 -6.71
N PRO A 43 19.89 14.85 -6.68
CA PRO A 43 20.84 14.67 -7.78
C PRO A 43 20.16 14.14 -9.03
N ASP A 44 19.60 12.97 -8.94
CA ASP A 44 18.68 12.22 -9.80
C ASP A 44 18.22 10.97 -9.04
N LEU A 45 17.12 10.36 -9.47
CA LEU A 45 16.51 9.22 -8.79
C LEU A 45 17.46 8.01 -8.69
N VAL A 46 18.17 7.68 -9.75
CA VAL A 46 19.06 6.50 -9.82
C VAL A 46 20.25 6.66 -8.88
N SER A 47 20.92 7.80 -8.93
CA SER A 47 22.07 8.12 -8.06
C SER A 47 21.65 8.14 -6.60
N GLY A 48 20.55 8.82 -6.27
CA GLY A 48 20.10 8.93 -4.88
C GLY A 48 19.69 7.59 -4.26
N ILE A 49 18.98 6.73 -4.99
CA ILE A 49 18.64 5.38 -4.53
C ILE A 49 19.91 4.51 -4.45
N GLY A 50 20.80 4.58 -5.46
CA GLY A 50 22.06 3.85 -5.47
C GLY A 50 22.93 4.19 -4.26
N GLU A 51 23.17 5.48 -4.00
CA GLU A 51 23.97 5.93 -2.86
C GLU A 51 23.38 5.50 -1.51
N MET A 52 22.05 5.63 -1.34
CA MET A 52 21.35 5.23 -0.13
C MET A 52 21.54 3.73 0.18
N ILE A 53 21.45 2.87 -0.84
CA ILE A 53 21.60 1.43 -0.70
C ILE A 53 23.10 1.09 -0.50
N ASP A 54 24.00 1.61 -1.32
CA ASP A 54 25.42 1.32 -1.28
C ASP A 54 26.08 1.74 0.05
N GLU A 55 25.65 2.83 0.65
CA GLU A 55 26.09 3.26 1.98
C GLU A 55 25.86 2.14 3.01
N GLN A 56 24.69 1.56 3.03
CA GLN A 56 24.35 0.51 4.00
C GLN A 56 24.98 -0.84 3.63
N LEU A 57 25.10 -1.17 2.34
CA LEU A 57 25.83 -2.37 1.91
C LEU A 57 27.28 -2.36 2.40
N ARG A 58 27.96 -1.22 2.28
CA ARG A 58 29.33 -1.06 2.81
C ARG A 58 29.36 -1.16 4.33
N ARG A 59 28.41 -0.48 5.03
CA ARG A 59 28.35 -0.49 6.49
C ARG A 59 28.18 -1.87 7.08
N PHE A 60 27.36 -2.73 6.46
CA PHE A 60 27.07 -4.08 6.93
C PHE A 60 27.93 -5.15 6.27
N ASN A 61 28.94 -4.80 5.46
CA ASN A 61 29.71 -5.73 4.63
C ASN A 61 28.77 -6.71 3.89
N ALA A 62 27.78 -6.17 3.21
CA ALA A 62 26.71 -6.93 2.56
C ALA A 62 26.78 -6.84 1.03
N ARG A 63 26.20 -7.84 0.36
CA ARG A 63 25.97 -7.86 -1.09
C ARG A 63 24.46 -7.93 -1.35
N CYS A 64 23.96 -7.03 -2.17
CA CYS A 64 22.57 -7.04 -2.60
C CYS A 64 22.34 -8.10 -3.68
N HIS A 65 21.30 -8.91 -3.52
CA HIS A 65 20.90 -9.95 -4.47
C HIS A 65 19.59 -9.62 -5.20
N GLY A 66 18.87 -8.59 -4.79
CA GLY A 66 17.67 -8.12 -5.42
C GLY A 66 17.17 -6.84 -4.78
N LEU A 67 16.52 -5.99 -5.56
CA LEU A 67 15.83 -4.78 -5.14
C LEU A 67 14.38 -4.83 -5.62
N VAL A 68 13.44 -4.67 -4.71
CA VAL A 68 12.06 -4.32 -5.08
C VAL A 68 11.75 -2.91 -4.62
N MET A 69 11.24 -2.08 -5.53
CA MET A 69 10.77 -0.73 -5.22
C MET A 69 9.26 -0.62 -5.39
N GLY A 70 8.60 -0.10 -4.36
CA GLY A 70 7.18 0.23 -4.37
C GLY A 70 6.90 1.66 -4.79
N PHE A 71 5.83 1.82 -5.52
CA PHE A 71 5.34 3.11 -5.98
C PHE A 71 3.81 3.21 -5.84
N PRO A 72 3.26 4.39 -5.49
CA PRO A 72 1.84 4.69 -5.67
C PRO A 72 1.56 4.92 -7.15
N ALA A 73 1.60 3.84 -7.96
CA ALA A 73 1.70 3.89 -9.40
C ALA A 73 1.04 2.70 -10.08
N LEU A 74 0.78 2.81 -11.38
CA LEU A 74 0.54 1.65 -12.23
C LEU A 74 1.88 1.06 -12.67
N VAL A 75 2.07 -0.22 -12.37
CA VAL A 75 3.28 -0.98 -12.72
C VAL A 75 2.93 -2.03 -13.77
N SER A 76 3.78 -2.18 -14.76
CA SER A 76 3.63 -3.19 -15.81
C SER A 76 3.66 -4.62 -15.26
N LYS A 77 3.08 -5.56 -16.00
CA LYS A 77 3.00 -6.96 -15.58
C LYS A 77 4.38 -7.62 -15.40
N ASP A 78 5.36 -7.21 -16.19
CA ASP A 78 6.76 -7.66 -16.09
C ASP A 78 7.52 -7.03 -14.92
N LYS A 79 6.88 -6.11 -14.18
CA LYS A 79 7.42 -5.39 -13.04
C LYS A 79 8.65 -4.52 -13.35
N ARG A 80 8.84 -4.15 -14.63
CA ARG A 80 10.03 -3.40 -15.08
C ARG A 80 9.72 -1.95 -15.41
N THR A 81 8.45 -1.62 -15.68
CA THR A 81 8.04 -0.30 -16.16
C THR A 81 6.98 0.30 -15.24
N ILE A 82 7.18 1.56 -14.90
CA ILE A 82 6.19 2.37 -14.19
C ILE A 82 5.39 3.12 -15.25
N ILE A 83 4.10 2.80 -15.36
CA ILE A 83 3.23 3.31 -16.44
C ILE A 83 2.71 4.70 -16.09
N SER A 84 2.40 4.96 -14.81
CA SER A 84 1.83 6.24 -14.36
C SER A 84 2.05 6.42 -12.85
N THR A 85 2.49 7.61 -12.45
CA THR A 85 2.71 8.00 -11.04
C THR A 85 2.12 9.39 -10.77
N PRO A 86 0.80 9.56 -10.73
CA PRO A 86 0.18 10.89 -10.67
C PRO A 86 0.53 11.67 -9.38
N ASN A 87 0.96 10.99 -8.33
CA ASN A 87 1.19 11.57 -7.01
C ASN A 87 2.66 11.71 -6.61
N LEU A 88 3.60 11.41 -7.52
CA LEU A 88 5.03 11.53 -7.25
C LEU A 88 5.65 12.71 -8.02
N PRO A 89 6.67 13.38 -7.47
CA PRO A 89 7.38 14.45 -8.14
C PRO A 89 8.42 13.91 -9.14
N LEU A 90 8.00 13.00 -10.01
CA LEU A 90 8.83 12.34 -11.01
C LEU A 90 8.29 12.62 -12.42
N THR A 91 9.21 12.79 -13.35
CA THR A 91 8.92 12.98 -14.78
C THR A 91 9.01 11.64 -15.53
N ALA A 92 8.50 11.61 -16.77
CA ALA A 92 8.67 10.45 -17.64
C ALA A 92 10.15 10.12 -17.91
N ALA A 93 11.03 11.13 -17.91
CA ALA A 93 12.47 10.95 -18.10
C ALA A 93 13.13 10.25 -16.90
N ASP A 94 12.66 10.53 -15.68
CA ASP A 94 13.16 9.87 -14.47
C ASP A 94 12.79 8.38 -14.44
N LEU A 95 11.66 8.02 -15.05
CA LEU A 95 11.12 6.67 -15.06
C LEU A 95 11.58 5.83 -16.26
N TYR A 96 12.12 6.50 -17.30
CA TYR A 96 12.58 5.82 -18.51
C TYR A 96 13.76 4.89 -18.21
N ASP A 97 13.62 3.61 -18.54
CA ASP A 97 14.60 2.53 -18.29
C ASP A 97 15.12 2.50 -16.84
N LEU A 98 14.29 2.90 -15.88
CA LEU A 98 14.68 3.02 -14.48
C LEU A 98 15.17 1.69 -13.90
N ALA A 99 14.51 0.57 -14.22
CA ALA A 99 14.93 -0.75 -13.75
C ALA A 99 16.34 -1.10 -14.23
N ASP A 100 16.63 -0.93 -15.53
CA ASP A 100 17.94 -1.24 -16.11
C ASP A 100 19.05 -0.33 -15.56
N LYS A 101 18.75 0.95 -15.35
CA LYS A 101 19.69 1.91 -14.74
C LYS A 101 20.05 1.53 -13.31
N LEU A 102 19.05 1.17 -12.50
CA LEU A 102 19.26 0.72 -11.11
C LEU A 102 20.00 -0.63 -11.06
N GLU A 103 19.69 -1.59 -11.95
CA GLU A 103 20.43 -2.85 -12.06
C GLU A 103 21.90 -2.64 -12.36
N ASN A 104 22.20 -1.74 -13.31
CA ASN A 104 23.59 -1.38 -13.65
C ASN A 104 24.30 -0.71 -12.48
N THR A 105 23.60 0.09 -11.67
CA THR A 105 24.18 0.79 -10.50
C THR A 105 24.44 -0.17 -9.35
N LEU A 106 23.48 -1.06 -9.04
CA LEU A 106 23.51 -1.92 -7.84
C LEU A 106 24.03 -3.33 -8.10
N ASN A 107 24.19 -3.69 -9.37
CA ASN A 107 24.59 -5.03 -9.82
C ASN A 107 23.72 -6.16 -9.22
N CYS A 108 22.42 -5.95 -9.18
CA CYS A 108 21.41 -6.93 -8.76
C CYS A 108 20.10 -6.73 -9.54
N PRO A 109 19.24 -7.76 -9.66
CA PRO A 109 17.93 -7.63 -10.27
C PRO A 109 17.07 -6.56 -9.59
N VAL A 110 16.27 -5.81 -10.36
CA VAL A 110 15.38 -4.77 -9.88
C VAL A 110 13.96 -5.01 -10.40
N GLU A 111 12.99 -5.03 -9.49
CA GLU A 111 11.57 -5.11 -9.82
C GLU A 111 10.79 -3.96 -9.17
N PHE A 112 9.69 -3.57 -9.81
CA PHE A 112 8.75 -2.59 -9.29
C PHE A 112 7.45 -3.24 -8.85
N SER A 113 6.82 -2.67 -7.84
CA SER A 113 5.53 -3.11 -7.34
C SER A 113 4.66 -1.92 -6.95
N ARG A 114 3.36 -2.14 -6.83
CA ARG A 114 2.46 -1.17 -6.21
C ARG A 114 2.68 -1.15 -4.71
N ASP A 115 2.64 0.04 -4.10
CA ASP A 115 2.78 0.25 -2.66
C ASP A 115 1.82 -0.62 -1.82
N VAL A 116 0.57 -0.75 -2.26
CA VAL A 116 -0.44 -1.58 -1.61
C VAL A 116 -0.07 -3.08 -1.58
N ASN A 117 0.60 -3.59 -2.62
CA ASN A 117 1.07 -4.97 -2.65
C ASN A 117 2.22 -5.21 -1.67
N LEU A 118 3.06 -4.22 -1.47
CA LEU A 118 4.14 -4.28 -0.48
C LEU A 118 3.60 -4.35 0.93
N GLN A 119 2.64 -3.46 1.25
CA GLN A 119 1.97 -3.48 2.55
C GLN A 119 1.32 -4.84 2.81
N LEU A 120 0.57 -5.38 1.82
CA LEU A 120 -0.05 -6.70 1.92
C LEU A 120 0.99 -7.81 2.13
N SER A 121 2.13 -7.77 1.41
CA SER A 121 3.18 -8.80 1.55
C SER A 121 3.74 -8.85 2.96
N TRP A 122 3.96 -7.69 3.58
CA TRP A 122 4.35 -7.61 4.98
C TRP A 122 3.28 -8.16 5.91
N ASP A 123 2.04 -7.67 5.79
CA ASP A 123 0.93 -8.07 6.67
C ASP A 123 0.64 -9.56 6.60
N VAL A 124 0.76 -10.18 5.42
CA VAL A 124 0.58 -11.63 5.22
C VAL A 124 1.66 -12.43 5.92
N VAL A 125 2.94 -12.02 5.82
CA VAL A 125 4.06 -12.71 6.48
C VAL A 125 3.98 -12.55 7.99
N GLU A 126 3.74 -11.33 8.48
CA GLU A 126 3.62 -11.02 9.90
C GLU A 126 2.50 -11.83 10.58
N ASN A 127 1.38 -11.99 9.90
CA ASN A 127 0.23 -12.75 10.40
C ASN A 127 0.26 -14.24 10.03
N ARG A 128 1.34 -14.75 9.39
CA ARG A 128 1.51 -16.16 8.99
C ARG A 128 0.40 -16.66 8.06
N LEU A 129 0.00 -15.84 7.10
CA LEU A 129 -1.10 -16.12 6.17
C LEU A 129 -0.63 -16.49 4.75
N THR A 130 0.66 -16.80 4.57
CA THR A 130 1.29 -16.96 3.24
C THR A 130 0.65 -18.01 2.35
N GLN A 131 -0.02 -19.03 2.94
CA GLN A 131 -0.68 -20.12 2.21
C GLN A 131 -2.20 -19.92 2.05
N GLN A 132 -2.71 -18.77 2.47
CA GLN A 132 -4.13 -18.44 2.48
C GLN A 132 -4.49 -17.46 1.36
N LEU A 133 -5.77 -17.43 1.01
CA LEU A 133 -6.33 -16.34 0.19
C LEU A 133 -6.66 -15.18 1.12
N VAL A 134 -5.96 -14.07 0.93
CA VAL A 134 -6.11 -12.88 1.78
C VAL A 134 -6.47 -11.67 0.92
N LEU A 135 -7.47 -10.93 1.35
CA LEU A 135 -7.75 -9.60 0.84
C LEU A 135 -7.22 -8.55 1.81
N ALA A 136 -6.80 -7.41 1.31
CA ALA A 136 -6.49 -6.27 2.14
C ALA A 136 -7.17 -5.00 1.62
N ALA A 137 -7.77 -4.25 2.54
CA ALA A 137 -8.38 -2.95 2.27
C ALA A 137 -7.72 -1.90 3.16
N TYR A 138 -7.05 -0.93 2.54
CA TYR A 138 -6.31 0.12 3.21
C TYR A 138 -6.97 1.49 2.95
N LEU A 139 -7.68 2.01 3.95
CA LEU A 139 -8.22 3.36 3.92
C LEU A 139 -7.10 4.35 4.27
N GLY A 140 -6.47 4.87 3.25
CA GLY A 140 -5.43 5.89 3.33
C GLY A 140 -5.86 7.19 2.67
N THR A 141 -4.94 7.88 1.99
CA THR A 141 -5.27 9.05 1.14
C THR A 141 -6.33 8.69 0.10
N GLY A 142 -6.18 7.53 -0.57
CA GLY A 142 -7.17 6.86 -1.39
C GLY A 142 -7.77 5.64 -0.69
N MET A 143 -8.33 4.72 -1.48
CA MET A 143 -8.76 3.40 -1.03
C MET A 143 -7.92 2.33 -1.72
N GLY A 144 -6.84 1.91 -1.05
CA GLY A 144 -5.98 0.83 -1.51
C GLY A 144 -6.63 -0.53 -1.30
N PHE A 145 -6.44 -1.43 -2.26
CA PHE A 145 -6.88 -2.82 -2.14
C PHE A 145 -5.89 -3.75 -2.84
N ALA A 146 -5.63 -4.88 -2.23
CA ALA A 146 -4.76 -5.91 -2.79
C ALA A 146 -5.26 -7.31 -2.45
N VAL A 147 -4.86 -8.29 -3.25
CA VAL A 147 -5.21 -9.70 -3.10
C VAL A 147 -3.92 -10.51 -3.02
N TRP A 148 -3.81 -11.35 -2.02
CA TRP A 148 -2.77 -12.36 -1.90
C TRP A 148 -3.35 -13.73 -2.18
N MET A 149 -2.81 -14.43 -3.16
CA MET A 149 -3.21 -15.78 -3.49
C MET A 149 -2.05 -16.57 -4.09
N ASN A 150 -2.02 -17.89 -3.84
CA ASN A 150 -0.96 -18.78 -4.33
C ASN A 150 0.45 -18.33 -3.91
N GLY A 151 0.60 -17.76 -2.72
CA GLY A 151 1.89 -17.37 -2.16
C GLY A 151 2.46 -16.03 -2.65
N ALA A 152 1.68 -15.22 -3.37
CA ALA A 152 2.12 -13.93 -3.90
C ALA A 152 0.97 -12.91 -4.04
N PRO A 153 1.26 -11.61 -4.17
CA PRO A 153 0.26 -10.63 -4.57
C PRO A 153 -0.27 -10.93 -5.97
N TRP A 154 -1.60 -10.96 -6.09
CA TRP A 154 -2.26 -11.16 -7.39
C TRP A 154 -2.36 -9.84 -8.16
N THR A 155 -1.66 -9.76 -9.26
CA THR A 155 -1.58 -8.54 -10.08
C THR A 155 -2.51 -8.53 -11.30
N GLY A 156 -3.17 -9.67 -11.59
CA GLY A 156 -4.08 -9.78 -12.74
C GLY A 156 -3.35 -9.87 -14.10
N ALA A 157 -4.10 -9.67 -15.15
CA ALA A 157 -3.60 -9.81 -16.52
C ALA A 157 -2.65 -8.67 -16.95
N HIS A 158 -2.84 -7.48 -16.42
CA HIS A 158 -2.14 -6.25 -16.84
C HIS A 158 -1.38 -5.55 -15.70
N GLY A 159 -1.22 -6.19 -14.52
CA GLY A 159 -0.53 -5.61 -13.36
C GLY A 159 -1.41 -4.72 -12.47
N VAL A 160 -2.71 -4.58 -12.77
CA VAL A 160 -3.60 -3.58 -12.15
C VAL A 160 -4.78 -4.20 -11.38
N ALA A 161 -4.72 -5.48 -11.01
CA ALA A 161 -5.76 -6.06 -10.18
C ALA A 161 -5.82 -5.38 -8.80
N GLY A 162 -7.02 -5.32 -8.22
CA GLY A 162 -7.21 -4.73 -6.90
C GLY A 162 -7.54 -3.23 -6.90
N GLU A 163 -8.08 -2.70 -7.99
CA GLU A 163 -8.51 -1.30 -8.08
C GLU A 163 -9.92 -1.09 -7.48
N LEU A 164 -10.14 -1.56 -6.24
CA LEU A 164 -11.43 -1.47 -5.54
C LEU A 164 -11.88 -0.01 -5.33
N GLY A 165 -10.95 0.91 -5.12
CA GLY A 165 -11.23 2.34 -4.99
C GLY A 165 -11.86 2.95 -6.25
N HIS A 166 -11.68 2.32 -7.41
CA HIS A 166 -12.18 2.83 -8.69
C HIS A 166 -13.46 2.15 -9.20
N ILE A 167 -14.10 1.28 -8.39
CA ILE A 167 -15.44 0.78 -8.76
C ILE A 167 -16.48 1.89 -8.70
N PRO A 168 -17.54 1.87 -9.57
CA PRO A 168 -18.51 2.95 -9.70
C PRO A 168 -19.60 2.89 -8.61
N LEU A 169 -19.22 3.00 -7.34
CA LEU A 169 -20.12 3.05 -6.17
C LEU A 169 -20.20 4.42 -5.51
N GLY A 170 -19.49 5.41 -6.03
CA GLY A 170 -19.52 6.78 -5.53
C GLY A 170 -20.59 7.64 -6.20
N ASP A 171 -20.59 8.92 -5.84
CA ASP A 171 -21.43 9.94 -6.45
C ASP A 171 -20.94 10.24 -7.88
N MET A 172 -21.77 9.97 -8.88
CA MET A 172 -21.47 10.17 -10.30
C MET A 172 -21.20 11.63 -10.68
N THR A 173 -21.52 12.59 -9.82
CA THR A 173 -21.15 14.01 -10.00
C THR A 173 -19.71 14.32 -9.58
N GLN A 174 -19.04 13.41 -8.88
CA GLN A 174 -17.67 13.54 -8.43
C GLN A 174 -16.70 12.90 -9.44
N HIS A 175 -15.74 13.67 -9.92
CA HIS A 175 -14.68 13.16 -10.81
C HIS A 175 -13.50 12.62 -10.01
N CYS A 176 -13.04 11.44 -10.38
CA CYS A 176 -11.83 10.81 -9.86
C CYS A 176 -10.61 11.23 -10.69
N ALA A 177 -9.42 11.25 -10.06
CA ALA A 177 -8.16 11.49 -10.75
C ALA A 177 -7.83 10.46 -11.85
N CYS A 178 -8.45 9.26 -11.81
CA CYS A 178 -8.32 8.27 -12.88
C CYS A 178 -9.06 8.63 -14.17
N GLY A 179 -9.85 9.71 -14.19
CA GLY A 179 -10.64 10.17 -15.32
C GLY A 179 -12.11 9.74 -15.30
N ASN A 180 -12.51 8.80 -14.46
CA ASN A 180 -13.88 8.32 -14.37
C ASN A 180 -14.70 9.14 -13.34
N PRO A 181 -16.02 9.33 -13.55
CA PRO A 181 -16.92 9.81 -12.51
C PRO A 181 -17.30 8.68 -11.55
N GLY A 182 -17.65 9.03 -10.32
CA GLY A 182 -18.29 8.11 -9.36
C GLY A 182 -17.43 6.97 -8.85
N CYS A 183 -16.11 7.08 -8.89
CA CYS A 183 -15.25 6.10 -8.23
C CYS A 183 -15.50 6.08 -6.71
N LEU A 184 -15.49 4.90 -6.10
CA LEU A 184 -15.71 4.71 -4.67
C LEU A 184 -14.82 5.64 -3.83
N GLU A 185 -13.55 5.78 -4.14
CA GLU A 185 -12.59 6.58 -3.36
C GLU A 185 -12.95 8.07 -3.32
N THR A 186 -13.74 8.58 -4.27
CA THR A 186 -14.21 9.99 -4.22
C THR A 186 -15.08 10.28 -2.99
N ASN A 187 -15.69 9.24 -2.40
CA ASN A 187 -16.55 9.33 -1.22
C ASN A 187 -16.07 8.45 -0.05
N CYS A 188 -15.04 7.61 -0.28
CA CYS A 188 -14.57 6.62 0.69
C CYS A 188 -13.04 6.63 0.73
N SER A 189 -12.46 7.71 1.23
CA SER A 189 -11.01 7.86 1.36
C SER A 189 -10.64 9.00 2.32
N GLY A 190 -9.38 9.10 2.71
CA GLY A 190 -8.85 10.21 3.51
C GLY A 190 -8.96 11.55 2.78
N MET A 191 -8.84 11.58 1.44
CA MET A 191 -9.12 12.78 0.65
C MET A 191 -10.58 13.20 0.71
N ALA A 192 -11.50 12.24 0.68
CA ALA A 192 -12.93 12.52 0.82
C ALA A 192 -13.25 13.07 2.23
N LEU A 193 -12.65 12.47 3.28
CA LEU A 193 -12.74 12.98 4.65
C LEU A 193 -12.20 14.40 4.79
N ARG A 194 -11.01 14.67 4.25
CA ARG A 194 -10.40 16.00 4.26
C ARG A 194 -11.29 17.02 3.56
N ARG A 195 -11.77 16.73 2.36
CA ARG A 195 -12.65 17.63 1.60
C ARG A 195 -13.94 17.94 2.39
N TRP A 196 -14.56 16.94 3.01
CA TRP A 196 -15.74 17.15 3.85
C TRP A 196 -15.41 17.97 5.11
N TYR A 197 -14.29 17.69 5.75
CA TYR A 197 -13.82 18.42 6.93
C TYR A 197 -13.60 19.92 6.63
N GLU A 198 -13.02 20.25 5.49
CA GLU A 198 -12.69 21.62 5.07
C GLU A 198 -13.90 22.45 4.60
N GLN A 199 -15.06 21.81 4.34
CA GLN A 199 -16.27 22.53 3.91
C GLN A 199 -16.85 23.45 4.99
N GLN A 200 -16.53 23.25 6.25
CA GLN A 200 -17.00 24.06 7.37
C GLN A 200 -15.89 24.25 8.40
N PRO A 201 -15.82 25.42 9.07
CA PRO A 201 -14.90 25.60 10.18
C PRO A 201 -15.12 24.56 11.27
N ARG A 202 -14.03 23.95 11.74
CA ARG A 202 -14.02 22.97 12.82
C ARG A 202 -13.16 23.49 13.98
N ASN A 203 -13.51 23.11 15.20
CA ASN A 203 -12.76 23.44 16.42
C ASN A 203 -11.84 22.31 16.90
N TYR A 204 -11.60 21.31 16.06
CA TYR A 204 -10.72 20.18 16.30
C TYR A 204 -9.90 19.88 15.03
N PRO A 205 -8.70 19.28 15.15
CA PRO A 205 -7.88 18.91 13.98
C PRO A 205 -8.49 17.72 13.22
N LEU A 206 -8.16 17.58 11.94
CA LEU A 206 -8.62 16.47 11.10
C LEU A 206 -8.26 15.10 11.70
N SER A 207 -7.12 14.98 12.38
CA SER A 207 -6.71 13.75 13.07
C SER A 207 -7.72 13.24 14.10
N ASP A 208 -8.49 14.14 14.71
CA ASP A 208 -9.44 13.83 15.78
C ASP A 208 -10.88 13.70 15.25
N LEU A 209 -11.04 13.54 13.94
CA LEU A 209 -12.35 13.52 13.27
C LEU A 209 -13.29 12.48 13.90
N PHE A 210 -12.85 11.26 14.12
CA PHE A 210 -13.69 10.19 14.67
C PHE A 210 -14.02 10.40 16.15
N VAL A 211 -13.20 11.15 16.90
CA VAL A 211 -13.52 11.54 18.29
C VAL A 211 -14.73 12.49 18.33
N HIS A 212 -14.84 13.39 17.35
CA HIS A 212 -15.81 14.48 17.37
C HIS A 212 -16.99 14.33 16.41
N ALA A 213 -16.82 13.56 15.34
CA ALA A 213 -17.77 13.51 14.23
C ALA A 213 -18.06 12.09 13.73
N GLU A 214 -17.82 11.06 14.53
CA GLU A 214 -18.10 9.66 14.16
C GLU A 214 -19.54 9.50 13.63
N ASN A 215 -20.53 10.11 14.28
CA ASN A 215 -21.95 10.01 13.92
C ASN A 215 -22.40 11.00 12.83
N ALA A 216 -21.49 11.78 12.24
CA ALA A 216 -21.84 12.66 11.13
C ALA A 216 -22.34 11.86 9.92
N PRO A 217 -23.40 12.29 9.21
CA PRO A 217 -23.97 11.54 8.09
C PRO A 217 -22.95 11.17 7.02
N PHE A 218 -22.02 12.07 6.71
CA PHE A 218 -20.96 11.80 5.75
C PHE A 218 -20.02 10.67 6.23
N VAL A 219 -19.62 10.70 7.49
CA VAL A 219 -18.72 9.69 8.08
C VAL A 219 -19.39 8.31 8.11
N GLN A 220 -20.68 8.26 8.50
CA GLN A 220 -21.46 7.04 8.44
C GLN A 220 -21.63 6.51 7.01
N SER A 221 -21.87 7.40 6.04
CA SER A 221 -21.92 7.03 4.62
C SER A 221 -20.58 6.51 4.09
N LEU A 222 -19.46 7.09 4.53
CA LEU A 222 -18.13 6.62 4.18
C LEU A 222 -17.89 5.19 4.70
N LEU A 223 -18.20 4.92 5.97
CA LEU A 223 -18.06 3.59 6.56
C LEU A 223 -18.97 2.56 5.86
N GLU A 224 -20.21 2.95 5.55
CA GLU A 224 -21.16 2.09 4.85
C GLU A 224 -20.68 1.75 3.43
N ASN A 225 -20.14 2.72 2.68
CA ASN A 225 -19.59 2.50 1.34
C ASN A 225 -18.34 1.61 1.38
N ALA A 226 -17.45 1.81 2.36
CA ALA A 226 -16.32 0.92 2.59
C ALA A 226 -16.80 -0.51 2.88
N ALA A 227 -17.78 -0.65 3.78
CA ALA A 227 -18.34 -1.95 4.17
C ALA A 227 -18.93 -2.70 2.97
N ARG A 228 -19.69 -2.03 2.12
CA ARG A 228 -20.28 -2.62 0.89
C ARG A 228 -19.20 -3.07 -0.08
N ALA A 229 -18.18 -2.27 -0.31
CA ALA A 229 -17.10 -2.60 -1.21
C ALA A 229 -16.28 -3.80 -0.70
N ILE A 230 -15.94 -3.81 0.59
CA ILE A 230 -15.23 -4.92 1.23
C ILE A 230 -16.09 -6.20 1.18
N ALA A 231 -17.38 -6.11 1.52
CA ALA A 231 -18.28 -7.26 1.46
C ALA A 231 -18.46 -7.80 0.03
N THR A 232 -18.51 -6.92 -0.97
CA THR A 232 -18.55 -7.33 -2.38
C THR A 232 -17.30 -8.12 -2.72
N SER A 233 -16.12 -7.66 -2.33
CA SER A 233 -14.86 -8.37 -2.55
C SER A 233 -14.85 -9.73 -1.83
N ILE A 234 -15.30 -9.79 -0.57
CA ILE A 234 -15.42 -11.05 0.18
C ILE A 234 -16.35 -12.04 -0.53
N ASN A 235 -17.52 -11.59 -0.99
CA ASN A 235 -18.48 -12.45 -1.69
C ASN A 235 -17.97 -12.92 -3.06
N LEU A 236 -17.05 -12.19 -3.71
CA LEU A 236 -16.47 -12.55 -5.01
C LEU A 236 -15.28 -13.50 -4.89
N PHE A 237 -14.43 -13.29 -3.88
CA PHE A 237 -13.16 -14.02 -3.75
C PHE A 237 -13.23 -15.16 -2.73
N ASP A 238 -14.19 -15.17 -1.80
CA ASP A 238 -14.31 -16.14 -0.70
C ASP A 238 -12.99 -16.33 0.07
N PRO A 239 -12.41 -15.26 0.67
CA PRO A 239 -11.10 -15.31 1.29
C PRO A 239 -11.12 -15.97 2.67
N ASP A 240 -9.96 -16.49 3.09
CA ASP A 240 -9.71 -16.96 4.46
C ASP A 240 -9.67 -15.79 5.47
N ALA A 241 -9.12 -14.64 5.03
CA ALA A 241 -8.98 -13.46 5.86
C ALA A 241 -9.04 -12.16 5.07
N VAL A 242 -9.46 -11.09 5.75
CA VAL A 242 -9.43 -9.72 5.26
C VAL A 242 -8.59 -8.88 6.23
N ILE A 243 -7.55 -8.25 5.72
CA ILE A 243 -6.72 -7.31 6.45
C ILE A 243 -7.30 -5.90 6.25
N LEU A 244 -7.49 -5.18 7.35
CA LEU A 244 -8.02 -3.82 7.37
C LEU A 244 -6.99 -2.87 7.95
N GLY A 245 -6.70 -1.77 7.27
CA GLY A 245 -5.72 -0.79 7.72
C GLY A 245 -5.73 0.52 6.94
N GLY A 246 -4.62 1.24 7.04
CA GLY A 246 -4.41 2.54 6.40
C GLY A 246 -4.66 3.73 7.31
N GLY A 247 -4.05 4.87 6.99
CA GLY A 247 -3.97 6.01 7.87
C GLY A 247 -5.30 6.61 8.35
N VAL A 248 -6.41 6.34 7.67
CA VAL A 248 -7.75 6.71 8.16
C VAL A 248 -8.16 5.79 9.32
N MET A 249 -7.83 4.49 9.23
CA MET A 249 -8.15 3.53 10.28
C MET A 249 -7.23 3.66 11.51
N ASP A 250 -6.05 4.27 11.31
CA ASP A 250 -5.11 4.59 12.40
C ASP A 250 -5.48 5.88 13.15
N MET A 251 -6.50 6.62 12.70
CA MET A 251 -6.96 7.84 13.37
C MET A 251 -7.57 7.50 14.74
N PRO A 252 -7.36 8.36 15.77
CA PRO A 252 -7.98 8.18 17.09
C PRO A 252 -9.49 7.95 17.01
N ALA A 253 -9.98 6.98 17.75
CA ALA A 253 -11.40 6.58 17.83
C ALA A 253 -12.03 6.13 16.50
N PHE A 254 -11.24 5.77 15.48
CA PHE A 254 -11.81 5.06 14.32
C PHE A 254 -12.54 3.79 14.80
N PRO A 255 -13.77 3.49 14.33
CA PRO A 255 -14.57 2.38 14.84
C PRO A 255 -14.42 1.10 13.97
N PRO A 256 -13.35 0.29 14.12
CA PRO A 256 -13.14 -0.88 13.28
C PRO A 256 -14.24 -1.94 13.46
N GLU A 257 -14.76 -2.11 14.66
CA GLU A 257 -15.85 -3.05 14.95
C GLU A 257 -17.14 -2.66 14.23
N THR A 258 -17.41 -1.35 14.14
CA THR A 258 -18.57 -0.83 13.38
C THR A 258 -18.42 -1.13 11.89
N LEU A 259 -17.24 -0.89 11.31
CA LEU A 259 -16.96 -1.22 9.91
C LEU A 259 -17.12 -2.73 9.64
N ILE A 260 -16.58 -3.58 10.51
CA ILE A 260 -16.71 -5.04 10.42
C ILE A 260 -18.19 -5.45 10.51
N ALA A 261 -18.92 -4.95 11.48
CA ALA A 261 -20.35 -5.26 11.65
C ALA A 261 -21.19 -4.81 10.44
N MET A 262 -20.90 -3.61 9.88
CA MET A 262 -21.52 -3.15 8.64
C MET A 262 -21.17 -4.08 7.46
N THR A 263 -19.91 -4.48 7.33
CA THR A 263 -19.46 -5.42 6.29
C THR A 263 -20.21 -6.74 6.39
N GLN A 264 -20.31 -7.33 7.59
CA GLN A 264 -20.99 -8.59 7.83
C GLN A 264 -22.48 -8.59 7.44
N LYS A 265 -23.16 -7.44 7.48
CA LYS A 265 -24.56 -7.31 7.01
C LYS A 265 -24.73 -7.68 5.54
N TYR A 266 -23.69 -7.48 4.72
CA TYR A 266 -23.72 -7.69 3.26
C TYR A 266 -23.09 -9.00 2.82
N LEU A 267 -22.56 -9.81 3.76
CA LEU A 267 -22.00 -11.11 3.41
C LEU A 267 -23.07 -12.14 3.14
N ARG A 268 -22.83 -12.96 2.11
CA ARG A 268 -23.66 -14.12 1.81
C ARG A 268 -23.65 -15.10 2.98
N ARG A 269 -24.80 -15.64 3.31
CA ARG A 269 -24.97 -16.65 4.38
C ARG A 269 -25.23 -18.02 3.78
N PRO A 270 -24.79 -19.11 4.42
CA PRO A 270 -23.98 -19.16 5.64
C PRO A 270 -22.50 -18.81 5.42
N LEU A 271 -21.98 -18.97 4.21
CA LEU A 271 -20.59 -18.67 3.83
C LEU A 271 -20.57 -17.52 2.81
N PRO A 272 -19.56 -16.66 2.87
CA PRO A 272 -18.38 -16.61 3.77
C PRO A 272 -18.66 -16.04 5.17
N TYR A 273 -19.88 -15.59 5.47
CA TYR A 273 -20.25 -14.90 6.71
C TYR A 273 -19.71 -15.54 8.01
N GLN A 274 -19.76 -16.90 8.10
CA GLN A 274 -19.40 -17.62 9.33
C GLN A 274 -17.89 -17.85 9.50
N VAL A 275 -17.11 -17.74 8.43
CA VAL A 275 -15.72 -18.24 8.43
C VAL A 275 -14.67 -17.15 8.12
N VAL A 276 -15.03 -16.07 7.43
CA VAL A 276 -14.08 -15.01 7.09
C VAL A 276 -13.58 -14.32 8.35
N ARG A 277 -12.26 -14.17 8.45
CA ARG A 277 -11.60 -13.49 9.57
C ARG A 277 -11.22 -12.07 9.19
N PHE A 278 -11.37 -11.14 10.12
CA PHE A 278 -10.89 -9.78 9.98
C PHE A 278 -9.65 -9.58 10.86
N ILE A 279 -8.61 -8.98 10.30
CA ILE A 279 -7.31 -8.79 10.93
C ILE A 279 -6.91 -7.33 10.75
N ALA A 280 -6.42 -6.68 11.81
CA ALA A 280 -5.85 -5.35 11.71
C ALA A 280 -4.49 -5.41 11.00
N ALA A 281 -4.25 -4.47 10.07
CA ALA A 281 -2.94 -4.30 9.46
C ALA A 281 -1.92 -3.83 10.51
N SER A 282 -0.66 -4.14 10.26
CA SER A 282 0.45 -3.58 11.04
C SER A 282 0.59 -2.08 10.76
N SER A 283 0.89 -1.29 11.81
CA SER A 283 0.96 0.19 11.75
C SER A 283 2.38 0.76 11.69
N SER A 284 3.39 -0.06 11.37
CA SER A 284 4.77 0.43 11.27
C SER A 284 5.00 1.25 10.00
N ASP A 285 5.78 2.33 10.13
CA ASP A 285 6.22 3.18 9.01
C ASP A 285 7.02 2.41 7.93
N PHE A 286 7.59 1.25 8.28
CA PHE A 286 8.49 0.49 7.40
C PHE A 286 7.84 -0.72 6.73
N ASN A 287 6.55 -0.95 6.92
CA ASN A 287 5.86 -2.13 6.40
C ASN A 287 5.99 -2.26 4.87
N GLY A 288 5.82 -1.15 4.13
CA GLY A 288 6.01 -1.13 2.68
C GLY A 288 7.44 -1.57 2.28
N ALA A 289 8.48 -0.99 2.88
CA ALA A 289 9.86 -1.34 2.59
C ALA A 289 10.21 -2.77 3.03
N GLN A 290 9.70 -3.24 4.16
CA GLN A 290 9.82 -4.63 4.61
C GLN A 290 9.14 -5.60 3.64
N GLY A 291 7.92 -5.26 3.21
CA GLY A 291 7.17 -6.05 2.24
C GLY A 291 7.85 -6.08 0.86
N ALA A 292 8.47 -4.98 0.44
CA ALA A 292 9.30 -4.94 -0.76
C ALA A 292 10.47 -5.92 -0.65
N ALA A 293 11.19 -5.91 0.48
CA ALA A 293 12.29 -6.85 0.72
C ALA A 293 11.84 -8.33 0.85
N ILE A 294 10.57 -8.61 1.11
CA ILE A 294 10.01 -9.97 1.06
C ILE A 294 9.82 -10.43 -0.39
N LEU A 295 9.52 -9.51 -1.30
CA LEU A 295 9.26 -9.80 -2.72
C LEU A 295 10.53 -9.81 -3.58
N ALA A 296 11.66 -9.26 -3.06
CA ALA A 296 12.97 -9.26 -3.69
C ALA A 296 13.67 -10.62 -3.55
#